data_313641342b3e79161cd92512b2c17b8f
#
_entry.id   313641342b3e79161cd92512b2c17b8f
#
_cell.length_a   1.000
_cell.length_b   1.000
_cell.length_c   1.000
_cell.angle_alpha   90.00
_cell.angle_beta   90.00
_cell.angle_gamma   90.00
#
_symmetry.space_group_name_H-M   'P 1'
#
loop_
_entity.id
_entity.type
_entity.pdbx_description
1 polymer ?
#
loop_
_entity_poly.entity_id
_entity_poly.type
_entity_poly.pdbx_seq_one_letter_code
_entity_poly.pdbx_strand_id
1 'polypeptide(L)'
;EWLRQHLVGKATRKGERGESTNEEQHGSYPSGRPFMLNEYSHAMGNSLGNFKDYWDLFYDNDILVGGFVWDWIDQFLLRDKTNIDSGFLYGGDFGDFPNNKNFCGNGLVDPFGNPHPHFYELKKVYQTVSFKQDANNPFLIEVINRNHSID
;
A
#
# COMPACT_ATOMS: atom_id res chain seq x y z
N GLU A 1 -11.08 -0.51 6.38
CA GLU A 1 -12.34 -0.98 6.97
C GLU A 1 -12.82 -2.27 6.29
N TRP A 2 -12.87 -2.34 4.95
CA TRP A 2 -13.29 -3.54 4.22
C TRP A 2 -12.43 -4.77 4.54
N LEU A 3 -11.11 -4.63 4.53
CA LEU A 3 -10.16 -5.71 4.89
C LEU A 3 -10.43 -6.22 6.31
N ARG A 4 -10.62 -5.29 7.26
CA ARG A 4 -10.92 -5.65 8.66
C ARG A 4 -12.23 -6.40 8.79
N GLN A 5 -13.28 -5.93 8.12
CA GLN A 5 -14.62 -6.53 8.21
C GLN A 5 -14.73 -7.89 7.50
N HIS A 6 -14.12 -8.02 6.31
CA HIS A 6 -14.35 -9.17 5.43
C HIS A 6 -13.29 -10.26 5.55
N LEU A 7 -12.05 -9.92 5.90
CA LEU A 7 -10.95 -10.87 5.99
C LEU A 7 -10.58 -11.17 7.44
N VAL A 8 -10.27 -10.16 8.22
CA VAL A 8 -9.80 -10.31 9.61
C VAL A 8 -10.93 -10.83 10.50
N GLY A 9 -12.13 -10.27 10.40
CA GLY A 9 -13.28 -10.71 11.19
C GLY A 9 -13.69 -12.17 10.96
N LYS A 10 -13.36 -12.73 9.79
CA LYS A 10 -13.65 -14.15 9.47
C LYS A 10 -12.52 -15.10 9.87
N ALA A 11 -11.28 -14.64 9.88
CA ALA A 11 -10.13 -15.43 10.31
C ALA A 11 -10.16 -15.74 11.82
N THR A 12 -10.71 -14.84 12.65
CA THR A 12 -10.82 -15.02 14.11
C THR A 12 -11.96 -15.92 14.54
N ARG A 13 -12.90 -16.30 13.65
CA ARG A 13 -14.03 -17.19 13.94
C ARG A 13 -13.75 -18.67 13.68
N LYS A 14 -12.57 -19.14 13.99
CA LYS A 14 -12.25 -20.57 13.94
C LYS A 14 -12.68 -21.21 15.27
N GLY A 15 -13.97 -21.60 15.40
CA GLY A 15 -14.41 -22.31 16.59
C GLY A 15 -15.89 -22.62 16.72
N GLU A 16 -16.78 -22.07 15.93
CA GLU A 16 -18.20 -22.36 16.07
C GLU A 16 -18.81 -22.89 14.76
N ARG A 17 -19.14 -24.20 14.78
CA ARG A 17 -20.08 -24.80 13.83
C ARG A 17 -21.47 -24.31 14.19
N GLY A 18 -22.15 -23.60 13.30
CA GLY A 18 -23.56 -23.26 13.51
C GLY A 18 -24.12 -22.30 12.49
N GLU A 19 -24.98 -22.85 11.66
CA GLU A 19 -26.04 -22.23 10.89
C GLU A 19 -25.71 -21.21 9.79
N SER A 20 -25.95 -21.69 8.56
CA SER A 20 -26.07 -20.97 7.31
C SER A 20 -27.21 -19.97 7.38
N THR A 21 -26.92 -18.70 7.48
CA THR A 21 -27.86 -17.65 7.06
C THR A 21 -27.49 -17.21 5.65
N ASN A 22 -28.47 -17.14 4.77
CA ASN A 22 -28.38 -16.70 3.38
C ASN A 22 -27.95 -15.23 3.33
N GLU A 23 -26.68 -14.97 3.48
CA GLU A 23 -26.07 -13.68 3.16
C GLU A 23 -25.33 -13.83 1.84
N GLU A 24 -25.59 -12.89 0.94
CA GLU A 24 -25.07 -12.80 -0.40
C GLU A 24 -23.58 -13.19 -0.46
N GLN A 25 -23.26 -14.15 -1.32
CA GLN A 25 -21.92 -14.66 -1.58
C GLN A 25 -21.03 -13.59 -2.25
N HIS A 26 -20.61 -12.60 -1.51
CA HIS A 26 -19.37 -11.92 -1.82
C HIS A 26 -18.23 -12.88 -1.42
N GLY A 27 -17.58 -13.45 -2.43
CA GLY A 27 -16.58 -14.48 -2.41
C GLY A 27 -16.01 -14.85 -1.04
N SER A 28 -16.42 -16.00 -0.50
CA SER A 28 -15.78 -16.56 0.68
C SER A 28 -14.36 -16.98 0.27
N TYR A 29 -13.38 -16.24 0.72
CA TYR A 29 -11.98 -16.64 0.57
C TYR A 29 -11.76 -17.95 1.32
N PRO A 30 -11.11 -18.95 0.69
CA PRO A 30 -10.86 -20.23 1.35
C PRO A 30 -10.06 -20.01 2.64
N SER A 31 -10.58 -20.51 3.75
CA SER A 31 -9.89 -20.42 5.04
C SER A 31 -8.49 -21.04 4.95
N GLY A 32 -7.48 -20.29 5.37
CA GLY A 32 -6.09 -20.76 5.42
C GLY A 32 -5.23 -20.49 4.19
N ARG A 33 -5.73 -19.77 3.17
CA ARG A 33 -4.90 -19.26 2.08
C ARG A 33 -4.40 -17.85 2.39
N PRO A 34 -3.13 -17.53 2.09
CA PRO A 34 -2.62 -16.17 2.22
C PRO A 34 -3.38 -15.22 1.30
N PHE A 35 -3.61 -14.00 1.78
CA PHE A 35 -4.24 -12.92 1.02
C PHE A 35 -3.24 -11.80 0.78
N MET A 36 -3.16 -11.34 -0.47
CA MET A 36 -2.28 -10.25 -0.88
C MET A 36 -3.07 -9.25 -1.72
N LEU A 37 -2.83 -7.96 -1.50
CA LEU A 37 -3.32 -6.90 -2.37
C LEU A 37 -2.37 -6.78 -3.57
N ASN A 38 -2.80 -7.23 -4.73
CA ASN A 38 -2.01 -7.15 -5.96
C ASN A 38 -1.82 -5.71 -6.46
N GLU A 39 -2.69 -4.79 -6.00
CA GLU A 39 -2.63 -3.36 -6.27
C GLU A 39 -3.37 -2.62 -5.15
N TYR A 40 -2.73 -1.61 -4.55
CA TYR A 40 -3.36 -0.75 -3.54
C TYR A 40 -2.66 0.60 -3.42
N SER A 41 -3.29 1.55 -2.72
CA SER A 41 -2.73 2.87 -2.38
C SER A 41 -2.20 3.63 -3.60
N HIS A 42 -3.12 3.94 -4.54
CA HIS A 42 -2.83 4.69 -5.76
C HIS A 42 -2.06 5.99 -5.46
N ALA A 43 -0.81 6.08 -5.93
CA ALA A 43 0.15 7.10 -5.54
C ALA A 43 0.04 8.40 -6.39
N MET A 44 -1.15 8.76 -6.83
CA MET A 44 -1.38 9.94 -7.66
C MET A 44 -1.67 11.18 -6.81
N GLY A 45 -1.00 12.29 -7.09
CA GLY A 45 -1.24 13.57 -6.45
C GLY A 45 -1.00 13.56 -4.93
N ASN A 46 -1.92 14.13 -4.16
CA ASN A 46 -1.86 14.10 -2.69
C ASN A 46 -2.43 12.77 -2.15
N SER A 47 -1.62 11.74 -2.17
CA SER A 47 -2.00 10.35 -1.95
C SER A 47 -1.26 9.69 -0.79
N LEU A 48 -1.46 8.37 -0.66
CA LEU A 48 -1.04 7.46 0.38
C LEU A 48 -1.63 7.76 1.77
N GLY A 49 -2.79 8.42 1.85
CA GLY A 49 -3.52 8.56 3.10
C GLY A 49 -3.88 7.19 3.69
N ASN A 50 -3.76 7.05 5.01
CA ASN A 50 -4.03 5.83 5.76
C ASN A 50 -3.17 4.61 5.35
N PHE A 51 -2.00 4.85 4.74
CA PHE A 51 -1.10 3.78 4.32
C PHE A 51 -0.64 2.92 5.49
N LYS A 52 -0.38 3.55 6.63
CA LYS A 52 -0.04 2.86 7.88
C LYS A 52 -1.12 1.87 8.34
N ASP A 53 -2.41 2.19 8.15
CA ASP A 53 -3.52 1.34 8.61
C ASP A 53 -3.55 -0.01 7.88
N TYR A 54 -3.14 -0.06 6.60
CA TYR A 54 -2.95 -1.32 5.89
C TYR A 54 -1.84 -2.16 6.51
N TRP A 55 -0.71 -1.54 6.83
CA TRP A 55 0.45 -2.24 7.36
C TRP A 55 0.27 -2.70 8.80
N ASP A 56 -0.45 -1.94 9.61
CA ASP A 56 -0.88 -2.41 10.93
C ASP A 56 -1.70 -3.70 10.79
N LEU A 57 -2.63 -3.77 9.82
CA LEU A 57 -3.39 -4.99 9.56
C LEU A 57 -2.52 -6.15 9.05
N PHE A 58 -1.55 -5.88 8.17
CA PHE A 58 -0.65 -6.90 7.65
C PHE A 58 0.22 -7.49 8.77
N TYR A 59 0.72 -6.67 9.68
CA TYR A 59 1.50 -7.14 10.82
C TYR A 59 0.68 -7.87 11.89
N ASP A 60 -0.58 -7.51 12.05
CA ASP A 60 -1.45 -8.08 13.07
C ASP A 60 -2.14 -9.39 12.63
N ASN A 61 -2.00 -9.80 11.36
CA ASN A 61 -2.75 -10.93 10.82
C ASN A 61 -1.93 -11.76 9.83
N ASP A 62 -1.55 -12.96 10.22
CA ASP A 62 -0.71 -13.89 9.45
C ASP A 62 -1.27 -14.27 8.06
N ILE A 63 -2.58 -14.14 7.87
CA ILE A 63 -3.21 -14.40 6.57
C ILE A 63 -2.96 -13.28 5.56
N LEU A 64 -2.64 -12.08 6.02
CA LEU A 64 -2.40 -10.91 5.19
C LEU A 64 -0.90 -10.77 4.93
N VAL A 65 -0.47 -11.13 3.74
CA VAL A 65 0.97 -11.19 3.40
C VAL A 65 1.52 -9.90 2.78
N GLY A 66 0.70 -8.86 2.66
CA GLY A 66 1.12 -7.56 2.15
C GLY A 66 0.44 -7.15 0.84
N GLY A 67 1.09 -6.27 0.10
CA GLY A 67 0.55 -5.77 -1.18
C GLY A 67 1.55 -4.94 -1.97
N PHE A 68 1.15 -4.60 -3.20
CA PHE A 68 1.95 -3.77 -4.11
C PHE A 68 1.30 -2.41 -4.30
N VAL A 69 2.03 -1.35 -3.98
CA VAL A 69 1.59 0.04 -4.20
C VAL A 69 1.54 0.34 -5.69
N TRP A 70 0.50 0.99 -6.14
CA TRP A 70 0.40 1.50 -7.48
C TRP A 70 0.67 3.00 -7.51
N ASP A 71 1.79 3.47 -8.01
CA ASP A 71 2.83 2.77 -8.74
C ASP A 71 4.22 3.18 -8.21
N TRP A 72 5.29 2.56 -8.73
CA TRP A 72 6.66 2.91 -8.31
C TRP A 72 7.15 4.23 -8.92
N ILE A 73 6.94 4.43 -10.22
CA ILE A 73 7.47 5.56 -10.97
C ILE A 73 6.38 6.21 -11.83
N ASP A 74 6.34 7.53 -11.88
CA ASP A 74 5.49 8.25 -12.82
C ASP A 74 5.78 7.84 -14.25
N GLN A 75 4.75 7.48 -15.00
CA GLN A 75 4.85 6.97 -16.38
C GLN A 75 4.77 8.11 -17.40
N PHE A 76 5.32 9.27 -17.08
CA PHE A 76 5.42 10.42 -17.97
C PHE A 76 6.54 10.25 -18.99
N LEU A 77 6.39 10.87 -20.14
CA LEU A 77 7.45 10.96 -21.15
C LEU A 77 8.10 12.34 -21.12
N LEU A 78 9.42 12.38 -21.25
CA LEU A 78 10.13 13.64 -21.33
C LEU A 78 9.81 14.32 -22.68
N ARG A 79 9.46 15.61 -22.65
CA ARG A 79 9.13 16.40 -23.86
C ARG A 79 10.29 16.43 -24.85
N ASP A 80 11.49 16.67 -24.35
CA ASP A 80 12.74 16.61 -25.13
C ASP A 80 13.73 15.72 -24.38
N LYS A 81 14.05 14.56 -24.97
CA LYS A 81 14.97 13.58 -24.38
C LYS A 81 16.39 14.10 -24.17
N THR A 82 16.74 15.22 -24.80
CA THR A 82 18.05 15.86 -24.64
C THR A 82 18.07 16.99 -23.62
N ASN A 83 16.88 17.41 -23.14
CA ASN A 83 16.72 18.48 -22.17
C ASN A 83 15.80 18.07 -21.04
N ILE A 84 16.39 17.79 -19.87
CA ILE A 84 15.68 17.37 -18.67
C ILE A 84 14.66 18.40 -18.17
N ASP A 85 14.91 19.70 -18.42
CA ASP A 85 14.05 20.81 -17.99
C ASP A 85 12.89 21.08 -18.96
N SER A 86 12.77 20.31 -20.04
CA SER A 86 11.73 20.50 -21.05
C SER A 86 10.31 20.21 -20.53
N GLY A 87 10.19 19.52 -19.41
CA GLY A 87 8.94 19.08 -18.83
C GLY A 87 8.44 17.76 -19.37
N PHE A 88 7.36 17.26 -18.77
CA PHE A 88 6.79 15.97 -19.07
C PHE A 88 5.54 16.07 -19.96
N LEU A 89 5.29 15.00 -20.70
CA LEU A 89 4.11 14.79 -21.54
C LEU A 89 3.31 13.60 -21.03
N TYR A 90 1.98 13.72 -21.16
CA TYR A 90 1.04 12.68 -20.80
C TYR A 90 -0.15 12.65 -21.79
N GLY A 91 -1.20 11.92 -21.49
CA GLY A 91 -2.34 11.72 -22.38
C GLY A 91 -2.97 13.03 -22.87
N GLY A 92 -3.11 13.14 -24.18
CA GLY A 92 -3.59 14.33 -24.91
C GLY A 92 -2.49 15.24 -25.45
N ASP A 93 -1.28 15.21 -24.89
CA ASP A 93 -0.17 16.05 -25.34
C ASP A 93 0.39 15.61 -26.72
N PHE A 94 0.05 14.40 -27.15
CA PHE A 94 0.40 13.83 -28.44
C PHE A 94 -0.71 13.96 -29.48
N GLY A 95 -1.81 14.68 -29.17
CA GLY A 95 -2.99 14.77 -30.03
C GLY A 95 -3.86 13.52 -29.99
N ASP A 96 -3.61 12.62 -29.04
CA ASP A 96 -4.35 11.38 -28.84
C ASP A 96 -5.74 11.66 -28.23
N PHE A 97 -6.75 10.93 -28.74
CA PHE A 97 -8.12 10.97 -28.24
C PHE A 97 -8.83 9.63 -28.48
N PRO A 98 -9.53 9.08 -27.49
CA PRO A 98 -9.63 9.52 -26.10
C PRO A 98 -8.35 9.34 -25.31
N ASN A 99 -8.17 10.07 -24.17
CA ASN A 99 -7.03 9.95 -23.30
C ASN A 99 -7.43 10.16 -21.83
N ASN A 100 -6.57 9.76 -20.90
CA ASN A 100 -6.75 9.89 -19.46
C ASN A 100 -5.91 11.02 -18.84
N LYS A 101 -5.39 11.95 -19.66
CA LYS A 101 -4.56 13.07 -19.21
C LYS A 101 -3.37 12.57 -18.35
N ASN A 102 -3.16 13.20 -17.19
CA ASN A 102 -2.07 12.89 -16.26
C ASN A 102 -2.32 11.67 -15.36
N PHE A 103 -3.26 10.78 -15.70
CA PHE A 103 -3.57 9.60 -14.90
C PHE A 103 -2.39 8.62 -14.76
N CYS A 104 -1.39 8.72 -15.62
CA CYS A 104 -0.13 7.98 -15.57
C CYS A 104 0.91 8.61 -14.61
N GLY A 105 0.61 9.77 -14.00
CA GLY A 105 1.43 10.40 -12.97
C GLY A 105 1.06 9.90 -11.59
N ASN A 106 1.36 8.64 -11.31
CA ASN A 106 0.92 7.88 -10.16
C ASN A 106 2.08 7.16 -9.44
N GLY A 107 3.30 7.62 -9.65
CA GLY A 107 4.49 7.07 -9.04
C GLY A 107 4.76 7.53 -7.62
N LEU A 108 5.50 6.72 -6.88
CA LEU A 108 6.15 7.10 -5.62
C LEU A 108 7.32 8.05 -5.88
N VAL A 109 7.91 7.94 -7.07
CA VAL A 109 9.00 8.78 -7.55
C VAL A 109 8.65 9.33 -8.94
N ASP A 110 9.28 10.46 -9.29
CA ASP A 110 9.20 11.00 -10.64
C ASP A 110 9.97 10.14 -11.66
N PRO A 111 9.90 10.42 -12.97
CA PRO A 111 10.60 9.63 -13.98
C PRO A 111 12.12 9.62 -13.86
N PHE A 112 12.71 10.50 -13.07
CA PHE A 112 14.15 10.56 -12.80
C PHE A 112 14.54 9.85 -11.50
N GLY A 113 13.56 9.33 -10.74
CA GLY A 113 13.79 8.68 -9.47
C GLY A 113 13.79 9.62 -8.26
N ASN A 114 13.41 10.90 -8.43
CA ASN A 114 13.26 11.80 -7.29
C ASN A 114 11.99 11.45 -6.51
N PRO A 115 12.07 11.33 -5.17
CA PRO A 115 10.91 10.95 -4.37
C PRO A 115 9.86 12.05 -4.31
N HIS A 116 8.60 11.67 -4.50
CA HIS A 116 7.47 12.51 -4.16
C HIS A 116 7.25 12.60 -2.63
N PRO A 117 6.54 13.60 -2.12
CA PRO A 117 6.33 13.75 -0.67
C PRO A 117 5.79 12.51 0.03
N HIS A 118 4.90 11.77 -0.61
CA HIS A 118 4.30 10.55 -0.06
C HIS A 118 5.26 9.34 -0.02
N PHE A 119 6.39 9.39 -0.71
CA PHE A 119 7.43 8.37 -0.61
C PHE A 119 7.98 8.24 0.82
N TYR A 120 8.06 9.35 1.56
CA TYR A 120 8.58 9.34 2.92
C TYR A 120 7.63 8.67 3.91
N GLU A 121 6.32 8.75 3.69
CA GLU A 121 5.33 7.97 4.44
C GLU A 121 5.53 6.47 4.20
N LEU A 122 5.65 6.06 2.94
CA LEU A 122 5.94 4.66 2.59
C LEU A 122 7.25 4.18 3.23
N LYS A 123 8.32 4.96 3.11
CA LYS A 123 9.62 4.62 3.72
C LYS A 123 9.49 4.40 5.23
N LYS A 124 8.70 5.23 5.92
CA LYS A 124 8.46 5.11 7.37
C LYS A 124 7.66 3.86 7.70
N VAL A 125 6.60 3.58 6.96
CA VAL A 125 5.73 2.44 7.19
C VAL A 125 6.42 1.11 6.89
N TYR A 126 7.26 1.07 5.85
CA TYR A 126 8.04 -0.12 5.46
C TYR A 126 9.28 -0.37 6.34
N GLN A 127 9.53 0.49 7.31
CA GLN A 127 10.65 0.33 8.22
C GLN A 127 10.52 -0.98 9.00
N THR A 128 11.50 -1.87 8.83
CA THR A 128 11.49 -3.21 9.45
C THR A 128 11.91 -3.20 10.92
N VAL A 129 12.58 -2.15 11.37
CA VAL A 129 12.91 -1.95 12.78
C VAL A 129 12.16 -0.73 13.28
N SER A 130 11.32 -0.91 14.28
CA SER A 130 10.54 0.17 14.88
C SER A 130 10.90 0.36 16.37
N PHE A 131 10.59 1.55 16.87
CA PHE A 131 10.90 1.95 18.25
C PHE A 131 9.61 2.38 18.93
N LYS A 132 9.39 1.92 20.13
CA LYS A 132 8.25 2.29 20.97
C LYS A 132 8.77 2.74 22.33
N GLN A 133 8.41 3.94 22.74
CA GLN A 133 8.69 4.43 24.08
C GLN A 133 7.71 3.79 25.07
N ASP A 134 8.23 3.33 26.21
CA ASP A 134 7.39 2.83 27.29
C ASP A 134 6.54 3.98 27.87
N ALA A 135 5.25 3.71 28.10
CA ALA A 135 4.32 4.72 28.57
C ALA A 135 4.59 5.19 30.02
N ASN A 136 5.22 4.34 30.82
CA ASN A 136 5.47 4.59 32.24
C ASN A 136 6.93 4.99 32.53
N ASN A 137 7.84 4.69 31.60
CA ASN A 137 9.25 5.00 31.75
C ASN A 137 9.82 5.62 30.47
N PRO A 138 9.99 6.95 30.41
CA PRO A 138 10.47 7.65 29.20
C PRO A 138 11.91 7.30 28.81
N PHE A 139 12.68 6.64 29.69
CA PHE A 139 14.05 6.19 29.42
C PHE A 139 14.09 4.75 28.85
N LEU A 140 12.97 4.07 28.82
CA LEU A 140 12.87 2.73 28.25
C LEU A 140 12.31 2.79 26.83
N ILE A 141 13.09 2.26 25.89
CA ILE A 141 12.72 2.18 24.47
C ILE A 141 12.70 0.71 24.07
N GLU A 142 11.55 0.24 23.66
CA GLU A 142 11.39 -1.07 23.03
C GLU A 142 11.83 -0.99 21.57
N VAL A 143 12.70 -1.91 21.16
CA VAL A 143 13.11 -2.09 19.76
C VAL A 143 12.38 -3.30 19.20
N ILE A 144 11.57 -3.09 18.17
CA ILE A 144 10.76 -4.14 17.56
C ILE A 144 11.37 -4.48 16.21
N ASN A 145 11.86 -5.72 16.07
CA ASN A 145 12.33 -6.26 14.82
C ASN A 145 11.15 -6.92 14.08
N ARG A 146 10.86 -6.44 12.87
CA ARG A 146 9.78 -6.94 12.01
C ARG A 146 10.29 -7.72 10.80
N ASN A 147 11.57 -8.04 10.76
CA ASN A 147 12.14 -8.91 9.74
C ASN A 147 11.68 -10.35 9.99
N HIS A 148 11.37 -11.07 8.91
CA HIS A 148 10.93 -12.46 8.99
C HIS A 148 12.08 -13.48 9.04
N SER A 149 13.28 -13.09 8.66
CA SER A 149 14.40 -14.02 8.44
C SER A 149 15.71 -13.62 9.12
N ILE A 150 15.72 -12.51 9.87
CA ILE A 150 16.92 -11.99 10.54
C ILE A 150 16.53 -11.64 11.98
N ASP A 151 17.14 -12.32 12.93
CA ASP A 151 17.00 -12.07 14.37
C ASP A 151 17.87 -10.88 14.81
#